data_a2aabb17f31c64a9c90baec27cb6ff5c
#
_entry.id   a2aabb17f31c64a9c90baec27cb6ff5c
#
_cell.length_a   1.000
_cell.length_b   1.000
_cell.length_c   1.000
_cell.angle_alpha   90.00
_cell.angle_beta   90.00
_cell.angle_gamma   90.00
#
_symmetry.space_group_name_H-M   'P 1'
#
loop_
_entity.id
_entity.type
_entity.pdbx_description
1 polymer ?
#
loop_
_entity_poly.entity_id
_entity_poly.type
_entity_poly.pdbx_seq_one_letter_code
_entity_poly.pdbx_strand_id
1 'polypeptide(L)'
;AIFLTHGVGGAEDAWRFIAPKLKDRFTIVTYDLRGHGKSPVDNKDFNLDDLVLDLERVREKTNIQKAHFMGHSLGGMIAPAYAKKFPERVLSVGLLSTVAGRSDEDKQKVWNVISDLKDKGVEQTLKNLTNRWFTDNFIEKNPDLVSRRLKQVIDTDKDVFINVFKIYAETEMISWLKDIKKPCLFMTGEND
;
A
#
# COMPACT_ATOMS: atom_id res chain seq x y z
N ALA A 1 -12.39 7.68 13.80
CA ALA A 1 -12.13 7.62 12.36
C ALA A 1 -11.13 6.49 12.03
N ILE A 2 -11.20 5.97 10.81
CA ILE A 2 -10.22 5.02 10.25
C ILE A 2 -9.72 5.60 8.92
N PHE A 3 -8.41 5.70 8.77
CA PHE A 3 -7.74 5.97 7.51
C PHE A 3 -7.35 4.64 6.85
N LEU A 4 -7.74 4.46 5.59
CA LEU A 4 -7.50 3.25 4.82
C LEU A 4 -6.58 3.56 3.64
N THR A 5 -5.36 3.06 3.69
CA THR A 5 -4.31 3.30 2.69
C THR A 5 -4.16 2.10 1.76
N HIS A 6 -4.32 2.30 0.45
CA HIS A 6 -4.22 1.24 -0.57
C HIS A 6 -2.77 0.84 -0.87
N GLY A 7 -2.60 -0.23 -1.63
CA GLY A 7 -1.32 -0.74 -2.12
C GLY A 7 -0.91 -0.15 -3.47
N VAL A 8 0.29 -0.51 -3.94
CA VAL A 8 0.85 -0.08 -5.23
C VAL A 8 -0.11 -0.32 -6.39
N GLY A 9 -0.19 0.63 -7.31
CA GLY A 9 -1.08 0.57 -8.47
C GLY A 9 -2.57 0.51 -8.11
N GLY A 10 -2.96 0.78 -6.86
CA GLY A 10 -4.33 0.85 -6.39
C GLY A 10 -4.89 2.27 -6.44
N ALA A 11 -6.07 2.44 -5.87
CA ALA A 11 -6.72 3.72 -5.67
C ALA A 11 -7.64 3.64 -4.44
N GLU A 12 -8.27 4.75 -4.07
CA GLU A 12 -9.22 4.82 -2.95
C GLU A 12 -10.33 3.74 -3.03
N ASP A 13 -10.73 3.36 -4.23
CA ASP A 13 -11.76 2.35 -4.49
C ASP A 13 -11.36 0.91 -4.12
N ALA A 14 -10.11 0.66 -3.77
CA ALA A 14 -9.66 -0.63 -3.21
C ALA A 14 -10.49 -1.03 -1.98
N TRP A 15 -11.03 -0.04 -1.27
CA TRP A 15 -11.78 -0.22 -0.04
C TRP A 15 -13.30 -0.30 -0.23
N ARG A 16 -13.80 -0.31 -1.48
CA ARG A 16 -15.24 -0.27 -1.82
C ARG A 16 -16.08 -1.39 -1.19
N PHE A 17 -15.48 -2.54 -0.87
CA PHE A 17 -16.18 -3.65 -0.22
C PHE A 17 -16.09 -3.61 1.31
N ILE A 18 -15.11 -2.90 1.86
CA ILE A 18 -14.86 -2.83 3.31
C ILE A 18 -15.45 -1.55 3.91
N ALA A 19 -15.25 -0.41 3.27
CA ALA A 19 -15.70 0.88 3.79
C ALA A 19 -17.22 0.89 4.12
N PRO A 20 -18.13 0.36 3.29
CA PRO A 20 -19.55 0.31 3.62
C PRO A 20 -19.88 -0.50 4.86
N LYS A 21 -19.08 -1.51 5.20
CA LYS A 21 -19.28 -2.37 6.39
C LYS A 21 -18.84 -1.71 7.70
N LEU A 22 -18.05 -0.67 7.60
CA LEU A 22 -17.46 0.04 8.74
C LEU A 22 -18.12 1.40 9.01
N LYS A 23 -18.82 1.97 8.03
CA LYS A 23 -19.34 3.34 8.06
C LYS A 23 -20.29 3.65 9.23
N ASP A 24 -21.01 2.64 9.73
CA ASP A 24 -21.97 2.83 10.83
C ASP A 24 -21.25 2.98 12.19
N ARG A 25 -19.98 2.60 12.27
CA ARG A 25 -19.16 2.65 13.49
C ARG A 25 -18.02 3.66 13.42
N PHE A 26 -17.59 4.00 12.22
CA PHE A 26 -16.41 4.82 12.01
C PHE A 26 -16.61 5.85 10.89
N THR A 27 -16.04 7.01 11.05
CA THR A 27 -15.76 7.90 9.92
C THR A 27 -14.64 7.27 9.10
N ILE A 28 -14.89 6.96 7.84
CA ILE A 28 -13.92 6.32 6.94
C ILE A 28 -13.27 7.38 6.07
N VAL A 29 -11.95 7.39 6.04
CA VAL A 29 -11.14 8.23 5.16
C VAL A 29 -10.35 7.33 4.22
N THR A 30 -10.62 7.45 2.93
CA THR A 30 -9.85 6.83 1.85
C THR A 30 -9.22 7.93 1.00
N TYR A 31 -8.11 7.66 0.38
CA TYR A 31 -7.40 8.62 -0.46
C TYR A 31 -6.50 7.89 -1.45
N ASP A 32 -6.17 8.55 -2.53
CA ASP A 32 -5.21 8.07 -3.50
C ASP A 32 -3.80 8.48 -3.08
N LEU A 33 -2.88 7.53 -3.05
CA LEU A 33 -1.46 7.81 -2.85
C LEU A 33 -0.93 8.67 -4.00
N ARG A 34 0.14 9.45 -3.76
CA ARG A 34 0.78 10.24 -4.82
C ARG A 34 1.09 9.37 -6.05
N GLY A 35 0.79 9.89 -7.23
CA GLY A 35 0.95 9.19 -8.51
C GLY A 35 -0.02 8.03 -8.74
N HIS A 36 -1.05 7.87 -7.91
CA HIS A 36 -2.09 6.86 -8.05
C HIS A 36 -3.47 7.51 -8.17
N GLY A 37 -4.39 6.85 -8.87
CA GLY A 37 -5.76 7.32 -9.01
C GLY A 37 -5.81 8.76 -9.54
N LYS A 38 -6.38 9.67 -8.76
CA LYS A 38 -6.50 11.11 -9.09
C LYS A 38 -5.43 11.98 -8.42
N SER A 39 -4.56 11.39 -7.59
CA SER A 39 -3.52 12.14 -6.90
C SER A 39 -2.32 12.41 -7.80
N PRO A 40 -1.95 13.68 -8.01
CA PRO A 40 -0.78 14.02 -8.81
C PRO A 40 0.52 13.58 -8.14
N VAL A 41 1.59 13.60 -8.91
CA VAL A 41 2.96 13.46 -8.41
C VAL A 41 3.86 14.47 -9.11
N ASP A 42 4.40 15.41 -8.34
CA ASP A 42 5.33 16.42 -8.88
C ASP A 42 6.76 15.86 -8.95
N ASN A 43 7.16 15.09 -7.93
CA ASN A 43 8.43 14.40 -7.88
C ASN A 43 8.21 12.89 -7.74
N LYS A 44 8.70 12.12 -8.71
CA LYS A 44 8.60 10.66 -8.75
C LYS A 44 9.67 9.96 -7.92
N ASP A 45 10.70 10.67 -7.50
CA ASP A 45 11.73 10.18 -6.58
C ASP A 45 11.34 10.51 -5.13
N PHE A 46 10.45 9.70 -4.56
CA PHE A 46 9.95 9.82 -3.20
C PHE A 46 10.26 8.55 -2.40
N ASN A 47 10.28 8.67 -1.09
CA ASN A 47 10.55 7.58 -0.16
C ASN A 47 9.35 7.31 0.76
N LEU A 48 9.49 6.35 1.69
CA LEU A 48 8.43 6.00 2.63
C LEU A 48 8.04 7.19 3.53
N ASP A 49 8.99 8.03 3.91
CA ASP A 49 8.75 9.20 4.77
C ASP A 49 7.88 10.27 4.07
N ASP A 50 8.07 10.43 2.76
CA ASP A 50 7.20 11.29 1.95
C ASP A 50 5.75 10.81 1.93
N LEU A 51 5.53 9.50 1.83
CA LEU A 51 4.20 8.89 1.89
C LEU A 51 3.55 9.05 3.27
N VAL A 52 4.35 8.98 4.33
CA VAL A 52 3.92 9.25 5.71
C VAL A 52 3.51 10.71 5.88
N LEU A 53 4.26 11.65 5.32
CA LEU A 53 3.92 13.08 5.36
C LEU A 53 2.67 13.39 4.54
N ASP A 54 2.45 12.71 3.43
CA ASP A 54 1.19 12.84 2.68
C ASP A 54 -0.01 12.38 3.50
N LEU A 55 0.11 11.25 4.20
CA LEU A 55 -0.94 10.78 5.10
C LEU A 55 -1.24 11.79 6.21
N GLU A 56 -0.20 12.45 6.77
CA GLU A 56 -0.40 13.52 7.75
C GLU A 56 -1.15 14.71 7.14
N ARG A 57 -0.80 15.14 5.93
CA ARG A 57 -1.52 16.22 5.21
C ARG A 57 -2.99 15.84 4.96
N VAL A 58 -3.28 14.59 4.61
CA VAL A 58 -4.67 14.11 4.46
C VAL A 58 -5.40 14.18 5.80
N ARG A 59 -4.78 13.71 6.89
CA ARG A 59 -5.36 13.79 8.24
C ARG A 59 -5.67 15.24 8.64
N GLU A 60 -4.72 16.16 8.43
CA GLU A 60 -4.91 17.58 8.76
C GLU A 60 -6.10 18.19 8.02
N LYS A 61 -6.25 17.89 6.72
CA LYS A 61 -7.39 18.37 5.92
C LYS A 61 -8.75 17.87 6.41
N THR A 62 -8.77 16.73 7.09
CA THR A 62 -10.03 16.19 7.68
C THR A 62 -10.32 16.74 9.08
N ASN A 63 -9.40 17.51 9.69
CA ASN A 63 -9.47 17.99 11.07
C ASN A 63 -9.59 16.87 12.13
N ILE A 64 -9.23 15.63 11.78
CA ILE A 64 -9.26 14.49 12.70
C ILE A 64 -7.97 14.48 13.53
N GLN A 65 -8.09 14.60 14.85
CA GLN A 65 -6.94 14.68 15.74
C GLN A 65 -6.27 13.34 15.96
N LYS A 66 -7.06 12.27 16.17
CA LYS A 66 -6.57 10.89 16.38
C LYS A 66 -7.44 9.91 15.63
N ALA A 67 -6.83 8.88 15.06
CA ALA A 67 -7.54 7.87 14.29
C ALA A 67 -6.85 6.49 14.35
N HIS A 68 -7.55 5.49 13.82
CA HIS A 68 -6.99 4.21 13.43
C HIS A 68 -6.39 4.34 12.03
N PHE A 69 -5.23 3.77 11.80
CA PHE A 69 -4.57 3.78 10.49
C PHE A 69 -4.37 2.35 10.02
N MET A 70 -4.97 1.99 8.91
CA MET A 70 -4.88 0.67 8.31
C MET A 70 -4.39 0.78 6.87
N GLY A 71 -3.55 -0.14 6.47
CA GLY A 71 -3.08 -0.17 5.10
C GLY A 71 -2.86 -1.58 4.58
N HIS A 72 -3.04 -1.72 3.27
CA HIS A 72 -2.79 -2.94 2.53
C HIS A 72 -1.49 -2.81 1.73
N SER A 73 -0.64 -3.84 1.75
CA SER A 73 0.61 -3.87 1.00
C SER A 73 1.48 -2.64 1.29
N LEU A 74 1.72 -1.73 0.33
CA LEU A 74 2.42 -0.46 0.55
C LEU A 74 1.78 0.35 1.69
N GLY A 75 0.45 0.43 1.72
CA GLY A 75 -0.26 1.09 2.82
C GLY A 75 0.01 0.47 4.19
N GLY A 76 0.25 -0.86 4.20
CA GLY A 76 0.66 -1.61 5.39
C GLY A 76 2.08 -1.28 5.87
N MET A 77 2.92 -0.70 5.03
CA MET A 77 4.22 -0.12 5.43
C MET A 77 4.06 1.33 5.91
N ILE A 78 3.18 2.09 5.27
CA ILE A 78 2.93 3.51 5.61
C ILE A 78 2.29 3.63 7.00
N ALA A 79 1.30 2.82 7.33
CA ALA A 79 0.57 2.92 8.59
C ALA A 79 1.47 2.76 9.84
N PRO A 80 2.34 1.75 9.97
CA PRO A 80 3.26 1.66 11.10
C PRO A 80 4.36 2.73 11.06
N ALA A 81 4.86 3.13 9.90
CA ALA A 81 5.81 4.23 9.79
C ALA A 81 5.20 5.56 10.26
N TYR A 82 3.93 5.79 9.93
CA TYR A 82 3.16 6.92 10.44
C TYR A 82 3.03 6.86 11.97
N ALA A 83 2.71 5.70 12.54
CA ALA A 83 2.59 5.52 13.99
C ALA A 83 3.92 5.73 14.72
N LYS A 84 5.05 5.39 14.09
CA LYS A 84 6.39 5.68 14.61
C LYS A 84 6.66 7.19 14.63
N LYS A 85 6.30 7.90 13.57
CA LYS A 85 6.57 9.34 13.41
C LYS A 85 5.61 10.22 14.20
N PHE A 86 4.33 9.86 14.28
CA PHE A 86 3.26 10.63 14.92
C PHE A 86 2.46 9.78 15.93
N PRO A 87 3.10 9.23 16.98
CA PRO A 87 2.45 8.29 17.91
C PRO A 87 1.24 8.90 18.63
N GLU A 88 1.25 10.22 18.87
CA GLU A 88 0.16 10.93 19.52
C GLU A 88 -1.11 11.02 18.66
N ARG A 89 -1.02 10.83 17.34
CA ARG A 89 -2.13 10.85 16.37
C ARG A 89 -2.81 9.50 16.20
N VAL A 90 -2.19 8.43 16.71
CA VAL A 90 -2.59 7.05 16.41
C VAL A 90 -3.32 6.41 17.58
N LEU A 91 -4.49 5.82 17.30
CA LEU A 91 -5.25 4.98 18.22
C LEU A 91 -4.84 3.50 18.08
N SER A 92 -4.74 3.01 16.85
CA SER A 92 -4.26 1.67 16.52
C SER A 92 -3.75 1.61 15.09
N VAL A 93 -3.02 0.54 14.76
CA VAL A 93 -2.43 0.29 13.44
C VAL A 93 -2.94 -1.04 12.89
N GLY A 94 -3.28 -1.08 11.60
CA GLY A 94 -3.61 -2.31 10.87
C GLY A 94 -2.65 -2.53 9.70
N LEU A 95 -2.00 -3.69 9.69
CA LEU A 95 -1.08 -4.13 8.66
C LEU A 95 -1.72 -5.31 7.92
N LEU A 96 -2.10 -5.08 6.67
CA LEU A 96 -2.81 -6.05 5.85
C LEU A 96 -1.92 -6.49 4.69
N SER A 97 -1.59 -7.80 4.60
CA SER A 97 -0.81 -8.39 3.50
C SER A 97 0.40 -7.52 3.11
N THR A 98 1.30 -7.28 4.07
CA THR A 98 2.44 -6.39 3.90
C THR A 98 3.74 -7.05 4.36
N VAL A 99 4.86 -6.44 3.98
CA VAL A 99 6.18 -6.90 4.40
C VAL A 99 6.75 -5.99 5.49
N ALA A 100 7.43 -6.59 6.46
CA ALA A 100 8.15 -5.87 7.50
C ALA A 100 9.66 -5.79 7.25
N GLY A 101 10.20 -6.80 6.58
CA GLY A 101 11.58 -6.89 6.16
C GLY A 101 11.76 -8.00 5.14
N ARG A 102 12.94 -8.04 4.52
CA ARG A 102 13.28 -8.99 3.47
C ARG A 102 14.66 -9.57 3.70
N SER A 103 14.83 -10.85 3.38
CA SER A 103 16.16 -11.43 3.18
C SER A 103 16.87 -10.77 2.00
N ASP A 104 18.18 -10.91 1.91
CA ASP A 104 18.93 -10.38 0.75
C ASP A 104 18.49 -11.03 -0.55
N GLU A 105 18.12 -12.32 -0.52
CA GLU A 105 17.53 -13.01 -1.66
C GLU A 105 16.20 -12.38 -2.10
N ASP A 106 15.31 -12.04 -1.16
CA ASP A 106 14.04 -11.43 -1.50
C ASP A 106 14.20 -9.98 -1.96
N LYS A 107 15.16 -9.24 -1.42
CA LYS A 107 15.54 -7.92 -1.96
C LYS A 107 16.01 -8.04 -3.41
N GLN A 108 16.83 -9.04 -3.72
CA GLN A 108 17.28 -9.28 -5.09
C GLN A 108 16.12 -9.58 -6.04
N LYS A 109 15.12 -10.35 -5.60
CA LYS A 109 13.90 -10.57 -6.41
C LYS A 109 13.17 -9.26 -6.71
N VAL A 110 13.10 -8.35 -5.75
CA VAL A 110 12.49 -7.02 -5.97
C VAL A 110 13.32 -6.21 -6.96
N TRP A 111 14.64 -6.22 -6.86
CA TRP A 111 15.51 -5.53 -7.82
C TRP A 111 15.39 -6.11 -9.24
N ASN A 112 15.20 -7.42 -9.38
CA ASN A 112 14.93 -8.04 -10.68
C ASN A 112 13.60 -7.55 -11.28
N VAL A 113 12.55 -7.39 -10.45
CA VAL A 113 11.27 -6.79 -10.89
C VAL A 113 11.49 -5.34 -11.36
N ILE A 114 12.31 -4.56 -10.65
CA ILE A 114 12.65 -3.19 -11.07
C ILE A 114 13.36 -3.17 -12.42
N SER A 115 14.29 -4.10 -12.65
CA SER A 115 14.95 -4.25 -13.96
C SER A 115 13.93 -4.59 -15.05
N ASP A 116 13.09 -5.58 -14.80
CA ASP A 116 12.03 -5.98 -15.75
C ASP A 116 11.07 -4.82 -16.07
N LEU A 117 10.69 -4.02 -15.07
CA LEU A 117 9.86 -2.84 -15.27
C LEU A 117 10.52 -1.80 -16.17
N LYS A 118 11.83 -1.59 -16.04
CA LYS A 118 12.59 -0.66 -16.88
C LYS A 118 12.69 -1.16 -18.31
N ASP A 119 13.01 -2.43 -18.48
CA ASP A 119 13.34 -3.04 -19.77
C ASP A 119 12.10 -3.43 -20.57
N LYS A 120 11.09 -4.01 -19.91
CA LYS A 120 9.89 -4.62 -20.54
C LYS A 120 8.62 -3.77 -20.32
N GLY A 121 8.65 -2.81 -19.40
CA GLY A 121 7.50 -1.99 -19.02
C GLY A 121 6.53 -2.71 -18.07
N VAL A 122 5.52 -1.94 -17.60
CA VAL A 122 4.59 -2.39 -16.56
C VAL A 122 3.74 -3.57 -17.05
N GLU A 123 3.14 -3.47 -18.23
CA GLU A 123 2.21 -4.48 -18.74
C GLU A 123 2.85 -5.87 -18.88
N GLN A 124 4.06 -5.94 -19.46
CA GLN A 124 4.75 -7.22 -19.63
C GLN A 124 5.19 -7.81 -18.28
N THR A 125 5.65 -6.98 -17.38
CA THR A 125 6.07 -7.41 -16.03
C THR A 125 4.88 -7.91 -15.22
N LEU A 126 3.70 -7.29 -15.36
CA LEU A 126 2.46 -7.69 -14.68
C LEU A 126 1.97 -9.08 -15.04
N LYS A 127 2.18 -9.54 -16.28
CA LYS A 127 1.80 -10.91 -16.67
C LYS A 127 2.41 -11.95 -15.73
N ASN A 128 3.61 -11.67 -15.21
CA ASN A 128 4.30 -12.54 -14.26
C ASN A 128 3.88 -12.29 -12.80
N LEU A 129 3.32 -11.13 -12.49
CA LEU A 129 2.90 -10.77 -11.13
C LEU A 129 1.45 -11.14 -10.83
N THR A 130 0.61 -11.36 -11.85
CA THR A 130 -0.82 -11.65 -11.67
C THR A 130 -1.04 -12.88 -10.79
N ASN A 131 -0.34 -13.98 -11.09
CA ASN A 131 -0.46 -15.23 -10.33
C ASN A 131 0.18 -15.16 -8.92
N ARG A 132 0.91 -14.09 -8.61
CA ARG A 132 1.39 -13.81 -7.25
C ARG A 132 0.37 -13.03 -6.42
N TRP A 133 -0.55 -12.32 -7.07
CA TRP A 133 -1.56 -11.49 -6.40
C TRP A 133 -2.90 -12.19 -6.25
N PHE A 134 -3.18 -13.16 -7.12
CA PHE A 134 -4.46 -13.87 -7.15
C PHE A 134 -4.23 -15.36 -7.32
N THR A 135 -5.03 -16.16 -6.63
CA THR A 135 -5.07 -17.62 -6.87
C THR A 135 -5.76 -17.91 -8.20
N ASP A 136 -5.42 -19.04 -8.84
CA ASP A 136 -6.05 -19.46 -10.10
C ASP A 136 -7.58 -19.54 -9.96
N ASN A 137 -8.08 -20.12 -8.86
CA ASN A 137 -9.51 -20.18 -8.56
C ASN A 137 -10.16 -18.79 -8.43
N PHE A 138 -9.44 -17.79 -7.90
CA PHE A 138 -9.97 -16.43 -7.83
C PHE A 138 -10.02 -15.78 -9.22
N ILE A 139 -8.98 -15.98 -10.03
CA ILE A 139 -8.91 -15.46 -11.41
C ILE A 139 -10.08 -16.02 -12.24
N GLU A 140 -10.30 -17.34 -12.16
CA GLU A 140 -11.38 -18.01 -12.88
C GLU A 140 -12.77 -17.49 -12.47
N LYS A 141 -13.01 -17.31 -11.17
CA LYS A 141 -14.32 -16.88 -10.65
C LYS A 141 -14.58 -15.38 -10.74
N ASN A 142 -13.55 -14.56 -10.88
CA ASN A 142 -13.65 -13.10 -10.83
C ASN A 142 -12.84 -12.40 -11.93
N PRO A 143 -12.96 -12.79 -13.22
CA PRO A 143 -12.12 -12.26 -14.29
C PRO A 143 -12.22 -10.74 -14.43
N ASP A 144 -13.42 -10.16 -14.23
CA ASP A 144 -13.64 -8.71 -14.33
C ASP A 144 -12.93 -7.94 -13.22
N LEU A 145 -12.91 -8.47 -11.99
CA LEU A 145 -12.19 -7.84 -10.87
C LEU A 145 -10.68 -7.89 -11.11
N VAL A 146 -10.18 -9.00 -11.59
CA VAL A 146 -8.76 -9.17 -11.93
C VAL A 146 -8.38 -8.21 -13.07
N SER A 147 -9.15 -8.18 -14.16
CA SER A 147 -8.93 -7.31 -15.31
C SER A 147 -8.94 -5.83 -14.89
N ARG A 148 -9.92 -5.41 -14.10
CA ARG A 148 -9.98 -4.04 -13.56
C ARG A 148 -8.74 -3.70 -12.72
N ARG A 149 -8.30 -4.63 -11.87
CA ARG A 149 -7.12 -4.42 -11.04
C ARG A 149 -5.84 -4.30 -11.86
N LEU A 150 -5.68 -5.14 -12.86
CA LEU A 150 -4.54 -5.08 -13.78
C LEU A 150 -4.52 -3.76 -14.57
N LYS A 151 -5.69 -3.33 -15.05
CA LYS A 151 -5.81 -2.04 -15.72
C LYS A 151 -5.39 -0.87 -14.84
N GLN A 152 -5.82 -0.84 -13.57
CA GLN A 152 -5.40 0.21 -12.63
C GLN A 152 -3.87 0.28 -12.48
N VAL A 153 -3.21 -0.88 -12.47
CA VAL A 153 -1.75 -0.93 -12.39
C VAL A 153 -1.09 -0.45 -13.68
N ILE A 154 -1.60 -0.86 -14.83
CA ILE A 154 -1.08 -0.44 -16.14
C ILE A 154 -1.24 1.07 -16.31
N ASP A 155 -2.34 1.64 -15.83
CA ASP A 155 -2.63 3.08 -15.89
C ASP A 155 -1.76 3.90 -14.91
N THR A 156 -1.09 3.24 -13.95
CA THR A 156 -0.16 3.92 -13.03
C THR A 156 1.13 4.31 -13.76
N ASP A 157 1.61 5.52 -13.52
CA ASP A 157 2.87 5.98 -14.11
C ASP A 157 4.02 5.00 -13.79
N LYS A 158 4.76 4.62 -14.84
CA LYS A 158 5.85 3.63 -14.76
C LYS A 158 6.91 4.01 -13.73
N ASP A 159 7.31 5.28 -13.67
CA ASP A 159 8.37 5.72 -12.78
C ASP A 159 7.91 5.73 -11.33
N VAL A 160 6.64 6.08 -11.08
CA VAL A 160 6.00 5.94 -9.76
C VAL A 160 5.98 4.48 -9.34
N PHE A 161 5.61 3.57 -10.25
CA PHE A 161 5.56 2.14 -9.95
C PHE A 161 6.96 1.60 -9.62
N ILE A 162 7.98 1.95 -10.40
CA ILE A 162 9.38 1.60 -10.14
C ILE A 162 9.82 2.13 -8.78
N ASN A 163 9.48 3.37 -8.45
CA ASN A 163 9.91 3.99 -7.20
C ASN A 163 9.29 3.30 -5.98
N VAL A 164 8.02 2.87 -6.08
CA VAL A 164 7.40 2.06 -5.01
C VAL A 164 8.15 0.74 -4.81
N PHE A 165 8.59 0.08 -5.89
CA PHE A 165 9.38 -1.14 -5.77
C PHE A 165 10.76 -0.88 -5.13
N LYS A 166 11.38 0.29 -5.36
CA LYS A 166 12.59 0.69 -4.61
C LYS A 166 12.28 0.79 -3.10
N ILE A 167 11.16 1.44 -2.72
CA ILE A 167 10.74 1.50 -1.32
C ILE A 167 10.61 0.09 -0.73
N TYR A 168 10.04 -0.88 -1.47
CA TYR A 168 9.96 -2.27 -1.02
C TYR A 168 11.34 -2.94 -0.85
N ALA A 169 12.32 -2.63 -1.72
CA ALA A 169 13.65 -3.22 -1.64
C ALA A 169 14.48 -2.62 -0.49
N GLU A 170 14.33 -1.33 -0.23
CA GLU A 170 15.21 -0.56 0.67
C GLU A 170 14.66 -0.44 2.10
N THR A 171 13.33 -0.61 2.28
CA THR A 171 12.73 -0.40 3.60
C THR A 171 12.87 -1.64 4.49
N GLU A 172 13.45 -1.44 5.68
CA GLU A 172 13.54 -2.42 6.75
C GLU A 172 12.76 -1.92 7.97
N MET A 173 11.70 -2.64 8.34
CA MET A 173 10.82 -2.23 9.44
C MET A 173 10.99 -3.10 10.70
N ILE A 174 11.50 -4.33 10.60
CA ILE A 174 11.60 -5.29 11.72
C ILE A 174 12.33 -4.67 12.90
N SER A 175 13.41 -3.94 12.62
CA SER A 175 14.26 -3.35 13.65
C SER A 175 13.52 -2.40 14.60
N TRP A 176 12.49 -1.72 14.10
CA TRP A 176 11.76 -0.68 14.85
C TRP A 176 10.25 -0.95 15.04
N LEU A 177 9.66 -1.95 14.41
CA LEU A 177 8.22 -2.29 14.62
C LEU A 177 7.90 -2.55 16.10
N LYS A 178 8.81 -3.15 16.84
CA LYS A 178 8.71 -3.39 18.31
C LYS A 178 8.55 -2.12 19.14
N ASP A 179 8.92 -0.96 18.57
CA ASP A 179 8.86 0.33 19.28
C ASP A 179 7.47 0.97 19.20
N ILE A 180 6.59 0.45 18.33
CA ILE A 180 5.20 0.92 18.23
C ILE A 180 4.41 0.43 19.44
N LYS A 181 4.05 1.37 20.33
CA LYS A 181 3.30 1.09 21.58
C LYS A 181 1.79 1.33 21.39
N LYS A 182 1.26 0.92 20.25
CA LYS A 182 -0.17 1.03 19.91
C LYS A 182 -0.75 -0.36 19.66
N PRO A 183 -2.05 -0.57 19.88
CA PRO A 183 -2.70 -1.80 19.46
C PRO A 183 -2.47 -2.03 17.96
N CYS A 184 -2.02 -3.22 17.59
CA CYS A 184 -1.73 -3.60 16.21
C CYS A 184 -2.59 -4.79 15.79
N LEU A 185 -3.18 -4.69 14.59
CA LEU A 185 -3.83 -5.78 13.89
C LEU A 185 -2.94 -6.22 12.72
N PHE A 186 -2.63 -7.50 12.66
CA PHE A 186 -1.92 -8.12 11.55
C PHE A 186 -2.88 -9.08 10.85
N MET A 187 -3.02 -8.93 9.54
CA MET A 187 -3.84 -9.83 8.71
C MET A 187 -3.10 -10.14 7.41
N THR A 188 -3.18 -11.39 7.01
CA THR A 188 -2.70 -11.85 5.70
C THR A 188 -3.66 -12.89 5.16
N GLY A 189 -3.67 -13.11 3.86
CA GLY A 189 -4.42 -14.19 3.23
C GLY A 189 -3.73 -15.54 3.49
N GLU A 190 -4.49 -16.62 3.46
CA GLU A 190 -3.98 -17.98 3.64
C GLU A 190 -2.96 -18.35 2.54
N ASN A 191 -3.10 -17.77 1.36
CA ASN A 191 -2.27 -18.02 0.17
C ASN A 191 -1.32 -16.86 -0.18
N ASP A 192 -1.10 -15.93 0.76
CA ASP A 192 -0.28 -14.74 0.54
C ASP A 192 1.20 -14.99 0.83
#